data_0d687ea784f6d6f3a67f9a1b6b785ed9
#
_entry.id   0d687ea784f6d6f3a67f9a1b6b785ed9
#
_cell.length_a   1.000
_cell.length_b   1.000
_cell.length_c   1.000
_cell.angle_alpha   90.00
_cell.angle_beta   90.00
_cell.angle_gamma   90.00
#
_symmetry.space_group_name_H-M   'P 1'
#
loop_
_entity.id
_entity.type
_entity.pdbx_description
1 polymer ?
#
loop_
_entity_poly.entity_id
_entity_poly.type
_entity_poly.pdbx_seq_one_letter_code
_entity_poly.pdbx_strand_id
1 'polypeptide(L)'
;MNKVLKVVPVLFFVIGMLCINYYFYYVYYTDDLNNPDINILKYDNDKKIVTLSIDVKDNDITCIYNETKTIAENKKCVIEIPYDETEFTIKNKTGKEKDVIIDEAFDVLLNLDISDIYIAENDTYKLKPKSKEYLTYESLSDSFDVSKNGVITSHKKGDGTLKITYFNTSILVNIHVTDLIVKAPKMFDTKKEYLPCNRYSKEEANLLDEILYFKIDDAGYKTRAGAVEAARFLSLEFPYKISYFFENGRVNDSGVNLAEGEGRYYKRGLYLNEDKFSDIKYVFAGPAIWGCPLTNYEDAGIYKPNTKWDNGLDCSGFVSWALLNGGFDVGDRGAGETYEDNQMTDLGERVNANSSLFYEGKVKAGDLINWWGHIGIIVGIDDEYYYVAESLDNYLGLEVKRYKIDEAEEDWTFIMLLDEVYKEDGNYTDMWY
;
A
#
# COMPACT_ATOMS: atom_id res chain seq x y z
N MET A 1 -22.95 -70.50 -46.95
CA MET A 1 -23.66 -69.87 -45.83
C MET A 1 -22.79 -69.44 -44.64
N ASN A 2 -21.54 -69.91 -44.47
CA ASN A 2 -20.77 -69.64 -43.28
C ASN A 2 -19.89 -68.32 -43.25
N LYS A 3 -19.80 -67.61 -44.37
CA LYS A 3 -19.03 -66.31 -44.36
C LYS A 3 -19.83 -65.10 -43.96
N VAL A 4 -21.15 -65.10 -44.19
CA VAL A 4 -22.02 -64.02 -43.85
C VAL A 4 -22.29 -63.96 -42.34
N LEU A 5 -22.33 -65.11 -41.65
CA LEU A 5 -22.58 -65.21 -40.21
C LEU A 5 -21.42 -64.66 -39.34
N LYS A 6 -20.19 -64.55 -39.87
CA LYS A 6 -19.02 -64.00 -39.16
C LYS A 6 -18.83 -62.51 -39.36
N VAL A 7 -19.39 -61.94 -40.41
CA VAL A 7 -19.24 -60.49 -40.69
C VAL A 7 -20.25 -59.63 -39.93
N VAL A 8 -21.45 -60.16 -39.66
CA VAL A 8 -22.49 -59.44 -38.95
C VAL A 8 -22.10 -59.03 -37.51
N PRO A 9 -21.54 -59.93 -36.67
CA PRO A 9 -21.10 -59.47 -35.31
C PRO A 9 -19.96 -58.47 -35.33
N VAL A 10 -19.02 -58.62 -36.30
CA VAL A 10 -17.90 -57.64 -36.44
C VAL A 10 -18.41 -56.29 -36.87
N LEU A 11 -19.41 -56.24 -37.77
CA LEU A 11 -20.03 -54.98 -38.22
C LEU A 11 -20.77 -54.29 -37.06
N PHE A 12 -21.52 -55.03 -36.24
CA PHE A 12 -22.18 -54.51 -35.06
C PHE A 12 -21.18 -54.01 -34.00
N PHE A 13 -20.07 -54.69 -33.81
CA PHE A 13 -19.01 -54.25 -32.89
C PHE A 13 -18.31 -52.99 -33.39
N VAL A 14 -18.01 -52.85 -34.67
CA VAL A 14 -17.42 -51.66 -35.28
C VAL A 14 -18.41 -50.47 -35.22
N ILE A 15 -19.68 -50.67 -35.53
CA ILE A 15 -20.71 -49.66 -35.40
C ILE A 15 -20.88 -49.25 -33.93
N GLY A 16 -20.88 -50.20 -33.00
CA GLY A 16 -20.93 -49.91 -31.56
C GLY A 16 -19.75 -49.06 -31.09
N MET A 17 -18.54 -49.43 -31.53
CA MET A 17 -17.31 -48.66 -31.22
C MET A 17 -17.34 -47.24 -31.84
N LEU A 18 -17.85 -47.11 -33.07
CA LEU A 18 -18.00 -45.83 -33.71
C LEU A 18 -19.08 -44.96 -33.00
N CYS A 19 -20.18 -45.57 -32.56
CA CYS A 19 -21.20 -44.86 -31.76
C CYS A 19 -20.68 -44.47 -30.38
N ILE A 20 -19.90 -45.31 -29.74
CA ILE A 20 -19.24 -45.00 -28.45
C ILE A 20 -18.20 -43.90 -28.64
N ASN A 21 -17.34 -43.98 -29.66
CA ASN A 21 -16.38 -42.93 -29.95
C ASN A 21 -17.05 -41.60 -30.35
N TYR A 22 -18.15 -41.65 -31.13
CA TYR A 22 -18.94 -40.47 -31.47
C TYR A 22 -19.63 -39.91 -30.25
N TYR A 23 -20.16 -40.75 -29.35
CA TYR A 23 -20.73 -40.30 -28.08
C TYR A 23 -19.68 -39.69 -27.18
N PHE A 24 -18.50 -40.31 -27.03
CA PHE A 24 -17.39 -39.69 -26.28
C PHE A 24 -16.88 -38.42 -26.94
N TYR A 25 -16.76 -38.40 -28.26
CA TYR A 25 -16.40 -37.18 -29.00
C TYR A 25 -17.45 -36.09 -28.80
N TYR A 26 -18.75 -36.46 -28.93
CA TYR A 26 -19.86 -35.53 -28.75
C TYR A 26 -19.95 -35.02 -27.30
N VAL A 27 -19.76 -35.88 -26.30
CA VAL A 27 -19.78 -35.51 -24.87
C VAL A 27 -18.53 -34.72 -24.45
N TYR A 28 -17.35 -35.12 -24.96
CA TYR A 28 -16.08 -34.46 -24.57
C TYR A 28 -15.72 -33.21 -25.38
N TYR A 29 -16.08 -33.19 -26.66
CA TYR A 29 -15.69 -32.10 -27.57
C TYR A 29 -16.81 -31.13 -27.89
N THR A 30 -18.06 -31.46 -27.63
CA THR A 30 -19.23 -30.58 -27.82
C THR A 30 -19.87 -30.07 -26.53
N ASP A 31 -19.26 -30.32 -25.37
CA ASP A 31 -19.72 -29.70 -24.13
C ASP A 31 -19.25 -28.23 -24.13
N ASP A 32 -20.08 -27.40 -24.77
CA ASP A 32 -19.92 -25.95 -24.88
C ASP A 32 -20.17 -25.24 -23.52
N LEU A 33 -20.66 -26.00 -22.51
CA LEU A 33 -20.91 -25.54 -21.16
C LEU A 33 -19.89 -26.09 -20.14
N ASN A 34 -18.62 -26.28 -20.53
CA ASN A 34 -17.55 -26.58 -19.56
C ASN A 34 -17.37 -25.44 -18.58
N ASN A 35 -16.75 -25.71 -17.45
CA ASN A 35 -16.49 -24.67 -16.44
C ASN A 35 -15.81 -23.47 -17.12
N PRO A 36 -16.47 -22.30 -17.15
CA PRO A 36 -15.89 -21.13 -17.74
C PRO A 36 -14.79 -20.55 -16.84
N ASP A 37 -13.88 -19.78 -17.43
CA ASP A 37 -13.00 -18.93 -16.65
C ASP A 37 -13.77 -17.69 -16.20
N ILE A 38 -13.65 -17.34 -14.94
CA ILE A 38 -14.36 -16.23 -14.32
C ILE A 38 -13.33 -15.19 -13.91
N ASN A 39 -13.55 -13.94 -14.32
CA ASN A 39 -12.69 -12.82 -13.92
C ASN A 39 -13.51 -11.80 -13.14
N ILE A 40 -13.07 -11.47 -11.94
CA ILE A 40 -13.63 -10.39 -11.14
C ILE A 40 -13.13 -9.07 -11.76
N LEU A 41 -14.04 -8.25 -12.29
CA LEU A 41 -13.72 -6.96 -12.89
C LEU A 41 -13.77 -5.82 -11.87
N LYS A 42 -14.73 -5.88 -10.96
CA LYS A 42 -14.98 -4.80 -9.99
C LYS A 42 -15.71 -5.36 -8.78
N TYR A 43 -15.39 -4.82 -7.62
CA TYR A 43 -16.11 -5.02 -6.38
C TYR A 43 -16.58 -3.68 -5.81
N ASP A 44 -17.87 -3.55 -5.53
CA ASP A 44 -18.48 -2.38 -4.88
C ASP A 44 -18.72 -2.74 -3.40
N ASN A 45 -17.84 -2.27 -2.53
CA ASN A 45 -17.87 -2.54 -1.09
C ASN A 45 -19.16 -2.03 -0.41
N ASP A 46 -19.66 -0.86 -0.84
CA ASP A 46 -20.83 -0.23 -0.23
C ASP A 46 -22.12 -1.01 -0.55
N LYS A 47 -22.21 -1.50 -1.78
CA LYS A 47 -23.37 -2.26 -2.25
C LYS A 47 -23.22 -3.76 -2.08
N LYS A 48 -21.99 -4.22 -1.79
CA LYS A 48 -21.62 -5.65 -1.76
C LYS A 48 -21.99 -6.38 -3.04
N ILE A 49 -21.62 -5.77 -4.18
CA ILE A 49 -21.87 -6.30 -5.52
C ILE A 49 -20.54 -6.55 -6.22
N VAL A 50 -20.44 -7.72 -6.87
CA VAL A 50 -19.29 -8.11 -7.69
C VAL A 50 -19.70 -8.09 -9.16
N THR A 51 -18.90 -7.45 -10.00
CA THR A 51 -19.04 -7.50 -11.46
C THR A 51 -18.09 -8.56 -12.00
N LEU A 52 -18.63 -9.57 -12.68
CA LEU A 52 -17.90 -10.70 -13.23
C LEU A 52 -17.86 -10.62 -14.76
N SER A 53 -16.70 -10.97 -15.34
CA SER A 53 -16.58 -11.35 -16.76
C SER A 53 -16.37 -12.86 -16.84
N ILE A 54 -17.26 -13.54 -17.55
CA ILE A 54 -17.28 -14.98 -17.71
C ILE A 54 -16.86 -15.30 -19.11
N ASP A 55 -15.71 -15.96 -19.28
CA ASP A 55 -15.20 -16.35 -20.59
C ASP A 55 -15.88 -17.65 -21.03
N VAL A 56 -16.64 -17.58 -22.14
CA VAL A 56 -17.42 -18.68 -22.67
C VAL A 56 -16.90 -19.09 -24.06
N LYS A 57 -17.22 -20.31 -24.48
CA LYS A 57 -16.73 -20.82 -25.77
C LYS A 57 -17.40 -20.21 -27.01
N ASP A 58 -18.63 -19.77 -26.87
CA ASP A 58 -19.44 -19.30 -28.00
C ASP A 58 -20.27 -18.06 -27.61
N ASN A 59 -20.54 -17.19 -28.56
CA ASN A 59 -21.43 -16.04 -28.38
C ASN A 59 -22.92 -16.41 -28.23
N ASP A 60 -23.30 -17.65 -28.55
CA ASP A 60 -24.65 -18.17 -28.34
C ASP A 60 -24.94 -18.63 -26.89
N ILE A 61 -24.00 -18.39 -25.98
CA ILE A 61 -24.17 -18.69 -24.54
C ILE A 61 -24.81 -17.49 -23.85
N THR A 62 -25.72 -17.77 -22.95
CA THR A 62 -26.40 -16.79 -22.11
C THR A 62 -26.05 -17.07 -20.64
N CYS A 63 -25.60 -16.09 -19.92
CA CYS A 63 -25.43 -16.13 -18.46
C CYS A 63 -26.72 -15.62 -17.79
N ILE A 64 -27.17 -16.30 -16.79
CA ILE A 64 -28.45 -16.04 -16.10
C ILE A 64 -28.21 -15.92 -14.62
N TYR A 65 -28.61 -14.79 -14.05
CA TYR A 65 -28.65 -14.58 -12.62
C TYR A 65 -29.93 -13.83 -12.24
N ASN A 66 -30.71 -14.36 -11.29
CA ASN A 66 -31.97 -13.78 -10.81
C ASN A 66 -32.89 -13.27 -11.97
N GLU A 67 -33.21 -14.14 -12.94
CA GLU A 67 -34.01 -13.83 -14.12
C GLU A 67 -33.37 -12.86 -15.12
N THR A 68 -32.27 -12.18 -14.75
CA THR A 68 -31.48 -11.35 -15.65
C THR A 68 -30.68 -12.24 -16.58
N LYS A 69 -30.77 -11.96 -17.89
CA LYS A 69 -30.11 -12.73 -18.95
C LYS A 69 -29.14 -11.84 -19.71
N THR A 70 -27.87 -12.23 -19.71
CA THR A 70 -26.83 -11.57 -20.49
C THR A 70 -26.32 -12.53 -21.56
N ILE A 71 -26.47 -12.14 -22.84
CA ILE A 71 -25.95 -12.91 -23.97
C ILE A 71 -24.47 -12.58 -24.13
N ALA A 72 -23.66 -13.61 -24.40
CA ALA A 72 -22.23 -13.41 -24.58
C ALA A 72 -21.93 -12.54 -25.82
N GLU A 73 -21.07 -11.55 -25.63
CA GLU A 73 -20.48 -10.75 -26.69
C GLU A 73 -18.97 -10.98 -26.72
N ASN A 74 -18.39 -11.22 -27.89
CA ASN A 74 -16.96 -11.56 -28.02
C ASN A 74 -16.52 -12.72 -27.09
N LYS A 75 -17.42 -13.70 -26.92
CA LYS A 75 -17.25 -14.85 -26.03
C LYS A 75 -17.13 -14.50 -24.54
N LYS A 76 -17.72 -13.39 -24.12
CA LYS A 76 -17.75 -12.95 -22.73
C LYS A 76 -19.17 -12.58 -22.31
N CYS A 77 -19.58 -13.03 -21.13
CA CYS A 77 -20.74 -12.47 -20.43
C CYS A 77 -20.24 -11.57 -19.30
N VAL A 78 -20.87 -10.42 -19.11
CA VAL A 78 -20.64 -9.57 -17.95
C VAL A 78 -21.92 -9.56 -17.12
N ILE A 79 -21.82 -9.99 -15.86
CA ILE A 79 -22.94 -10.02 -14.93
C ILE A 79 -22.57 -9.37 -13.60
N GLU A 80 -23.56 -8.86 -12.89
CA GLU A 80 -23.42 -8.36 -11.52
C GLU A 80 -24.17 -9.30 -10.58
N ILE A 81 -23.50 -9.74 -9.52
CA ILE A 81 -24.09 -10.60 -8.50
C ILE A 81 -23.74 -10.06 -7.10
N PRO A 82 -24.59 -10.28 -6.07
CA PRO A 82 -24.23 -10.02 -4.69
C PRO A 82 -22.99 -10.82 -4.26
N TYR A 83 -22.25 -10.26 -3.31
CA TYR A 83 -21.03 -10.88 -2.78
C TYR A 83 -21.26 -12.25 -2.11
N ASP A 84 -22.42 -12.44 -1.50
CA ASP A 84 -22.83 -13.65 -0.78
C ASP A 84 -23.46 -14.72 -1.68
N GLU A 85 -23.59 -14.45 -2.97
CA GLU A 85 -24.06 -15.44 -3.93
C GLU A 85 -22.93 -16.32 -4.41
N THR A 86 -23.20 -17.61 -4.49
CA THR A 86 -22.19 -18.62 -4.81
C THR A 86 -22.40 -19.30 -6.16
N GLU A 87 -23.46 -18.96 -6.89
CA GLU A 87 -23.78 -19.62 -8.15
C GLU A 87 -24.52 -18.72 -9.16
N PHE A 88 -24.34 -19.00 -10.44
CA PHE A 88 -25.12 -18.49 -11.56
C PHE A 88 -25.26 -19.57 -12.63
N THR A 89 -26.23 -19.44 -13.55
CA THR A 89 -26.49 -20.44 -14.58
C THR A 89 -25.98 -19.97 -15.94
N ILE A 90 -25.33 -20.83 -16.70
CA ILE A 90 -25.06 -20.64 -18.12
C ILE A 90 -25.96 -21.52 -18.97
N LYS A 91 -26.43 -20.98 -20.09
CA LYS A 91 -27.35 -21.66 -21.02
C LYS A 91 -26.90 -21.51 -22.45
N ASN A 92 -26.87 -22.61 -23.18
CA ASN A 92 -26.55 -22.58 -24.61
C ASN A 92 -27.81 -22.43 -25.47
N LYS A 93 -27.62 -22.26 -26.80
CA LYS A 93 -28.70 -22.11 -27.78
C LYS A 93 -29.65 -23.31 -27.90
N THR A 94 -29.20 -24.50 -27.48
CA THR A 94 -30.02 -25.72 -27.49
C THR A 94 -30.93 -25.83 -26.27
N GLY A 95 -30.79 -24.89 -25.33
CA GLY A 95 -31.56 -24.88 -24.09
C GLY A 95 -30.94 -25.69 -22.96
N LYS A 96 -29.75 -26.28 -23.16
CA LYS A 96 -29.01 -26.96 -22.11
C LYS A 96 -28.50 -25.93 -21.10
N GLU A 97 -28.70 -26.17 -19.83
CA GLU A 97 -28.32 -25.29 -18.72
C GLU A 97 -27.26 -25.99 -17.85
N LYS A 98 -26.41 -25.19 -17.23
CA LYS A 98 -25.41 -25.62 -16.25
C LYS A 98 -25.21 -24.55 -15.20
N ASP A 99 -25.32 -24.95 -13.94
CA ASP A 99 -24.99 -24.07 -12.83
C ASP A 99 -23.45 -23.98 -12.67
N VAL A 100 -22.97 -22.78 -12.51
CA VAL A 100 -21.56 -22.47 -12.27
C VAL A 100 -21.45 -22.01 -10.82
N ILE A 101 -20.72 -22.79 -10.06
CA ILE A 101 -20.49 -22.52 -8.63
C ILE A 101 -19.23 -21.67 -8.51
N ILE A 102 -19.31 -20.59 -7.75
CA ILE A 102 -18.21 -19.67 -7.45
C ILE A 102 -17.75 -19.91 -6.00
N ASP A 103 -17.60 -21.15 -5.63
CA ASP A 103 -17.31 -21.57 -4.27
C ASP A 103 -16.09 -20.82 -3.69
N GLU A 104 -16.19 -20.35 -2.43
CA GLU A 104 -15.13 -19.71 -1.61
C GLU A 104 -14.17 -18.72 -2.34
N ALA A 105 -14.22 -18.65 -3.69
CA ALA A 105 -13.30 -17.88 -4.49
C ALA A 105 -13.37 -16.38 -4.19
N PHE A 106 -14.56 -15.88 -3.89
CA PHE A 106 -14.73 -14.48 -3.52
C PHE A 106 -14.09 -14.20 -2.16
N ASP A 107 -14.29 -15.06 -1.18
CA ASP A 107 -13.67 -14.90 0.13
C ASP A 107 -12.15 -14.92 0.07
N VAL A 108 -11.57 -15.74 -0.82
CA VAL A 108 -10.13 -15.84 -0.97
C VAL A 108 -9.57 -14.66 -1.78
N LEU A 109 -10.20 -14.31 -2.90
CA LEU A 109 -9.67 -13.30 -3.83
C LEU A 109 -9.98 -11.87 -3.41
N LEU A 110 -11.20 -11.60 -2.89
CA LEU A 110 -11.58 -10.26 -2.45
C LEU A 110 -11.00 -9.89 -1.09
N ASN A 111 -10.68 -10.88 -0.25
CA ASN A 111 -9.94 -10.64 0.99
C ASN A 111 -8.48 -10.21 0.78
N LEU A 112 -7.98 -10.19 -0.47
CA LEU A 112 -6.72 -9.52 -0.76
C LEU A 112 -6.84 -8.01 -0.57
N ASP A 113 -8.05 -7.44 -0.76
CA ASP A 113 -8.40 -6.02 -0.64
C ASP A 113 -7.41 -5.08 -1.36
N ILE A 114 -6.88 -5.55 -2.50
CA ILE A 114 -5.85 -4.87 -3.27
C ILE A 114 -6.34 -4.75 -4.71
N SER A 115 -6.59 -3.52 -5.15
CA SER A 115 -6.87 -3.18 -6.55
C SER A 115 -5.62 -2.72 -7.29
N ASP A 116 -4.74 -2.01 -6.58
CA ASP A 116 -3.58 -1.33 -7.11
C ASP A 116 -2.37 -1.56 -6.20
N ILE A 117 -1.21 -1.83 -6.79
CA ILE A 117 0.07 -1.99 -6.09
C ILE A 117 1.06 -1.02 -6.73
N TYR A 118 1.67 -0.19 -5.90
CA TYR A 118 2.71 0.75 -6.31
C TYR A 118 4.07 0.25 -5.84
N ILE A 119 5.02 0.15 -6.77
CA ILE A 119 6.35 -0.38 -6.49
C ILE A 119 7.42 0.46 -7.22
N ALA A 120 8.56 0.71 -6.56
CA ALA A 120 9.70 1.36 -7.19
C ALA A 120 10.34 0.46 -8.26
N GLU A 121 11.05 1.05 -9.22
CA GLU A 121 11.87 0.26 -10.15
C GLU A 121 12.93 -0.58 -9.40
N ASN A 122 13.13 -1.83 -9.87
CA ASN A 122 14.10 -2.79 -9.29
C ASN A 122 13.85 -3.13 -7.82
N ASP A 123 12.59 -3.03 -7.39
CA ASP A 123 12.16 -3.41 -6.05
C ASP A 123 11.30 -4.68 -6.05
N THR A 124 10.93 -5.13 -4.88
CA THR A 124 10.10 -6.33 -4.69
C THR A 124 8.93 -6.03 -3.76
N TYR A 125 7.78 -6.59 -4.09
CA TYR A 125 6.60 -6.56 -3.24
C TYR A 125 6.09 -7.98 -3.04
N LYS A 126 5.74 -8.34 -1.80
CA LYS A 126 5.23 -9.66 -1.46
C LYS A 126 3.74 -9.59 -1.14
N LEU A 127 2.94 -10.23 -1.96
CA LEU A 127 1.52 -10.40 -1.69
C LEU A 127 1.31 -11.13 -0.35
N LYS A 128 0.31 -10.67 0.42
CA LYS A 128 -0.02 -11.17 1.76
C LYS A 128 -1.41 -11.86 1.77
N PRO A 129 -1.67 -12.89 0.94
CA PRO A 129 -2.97 -13.54 0.93
C PRO A 129 -3.23 -14.25 2.26
N LYS A 130 -4.45 -14.16 2.77
CA LYS A 130 -4.88 -14.87 3.99
C LYS A 130 -4.81 -16.39 3.81
N SER A 131 -5.16 -16.89 2.62
CA SER A 131 -4.94 -18.29 2.22
C SER A 131 -3.89 -18.35 1.13
N LYS A 132 -2.92 -19.25 1.28
CA LYS A 132 -1.86 -19.48 0.27
C LYS A 132 -2.13 -20.73 -0.57
N GLU A 133 -3.14 -21.49 -0.22
CA GLU A 133 -3.47 -22.75 -0.89
C GLU A 133 -4.18 -22.44 -2.21
N TYR A 134 -3.75 -23.13 -3.27
CA TYR A 134 -4.36 -23.09 -4.61
C TYR A 134 -4.31 -21.74 -5.34
N LEU A 135 -3.60 -20.72 -4.83
CA LEU A 135 -3.38 -19.48 -5.57
C LEU A 135 -2.29 -19.66 -6.62
N THR A 136 -2.56 -19.17 -7.81
CA THR A 136 -1.57 -19.03 -8.88
C THR A 136 -1.49 -17.59 -9.34
N TYR A 137 -0.30 -17.17 -9.78
CA TYR A 137 0.01 -15.81 -10.13
C TYR A 137 0.58 -15.75 -11.54
N GLU A 138 0.11 -14.81 -12.35
CA GLU A 138 0.55 -14.60 -13.73
C GLU A 138 0.74 -13.10 -13.99
N SER A 139 1.94 -12.70 -14.43
CA SER A 139 2.16 -11.35 -14.93
C SER A 139 1.64 -11.25 -16.37
N LEU A 140 0.75 -10.30 -16.62
CA LEU A 140 0.26 -9.98 -17.98
C LEU A 140 1.02 -8.78 -18.58
N SER A 141 2.20 -8.44 -18.05
CA SER A 141 3.02 -7.30 -18.46
C SER A 141 4.50 -7.66 -18.43
N ASP A 142 5.32 -6.88 -19.13
CA ASP A 142 6.78 -6.97 -19.12
C ASP A 142 7.45 -5.95 -18.16
N SER A 143 6.67 -5.20 -17.39
CA SER A 143 7.17 -4.26 -16.38
C SER A 143 7.59 -4.95 -15.08
N PHE A 144 7.09 -6.16 -14.82
CA PHE A 144 7.39 -6.94 -13.63
C PHE A 144 7.26 -8.45 -13.88
N ASP A 145 7.90 -9.23 -13.03
CA ASP A 145 7.70 -10.68 -12.90
C ASP A 145 7.01 -11.00 -11.58
N VAL A 146 6.38 -12.18 -11.50
CA VAL A 146 5.81 -12.70 -10.26
C VAL A 146 6.26 -14.13 -10.02
N SER A 147 6.68 -14.43 -8.80
CA SER A 147 7.05 -15.79 -8.39
C SER A 147 5.83 -16.62 -8.00
N LYS A 148 5.99 -17.95 -7.93
CA LYS A 148 4.95 -18.87 -7.44
C LYS A 148 4.51 -18.59 -5.99
N ASN A 149 5.31 -17.88 -5.23
CA ASN A 149 5.02 -17.50 -3.84
C ASN A 149 4.41 -16.12 -3.71
N GLY A 150 4.01 -15.50 -4.83
CA GLY A 150 3.39 -14.17 -4.84
C GLY A 150 4.39 -13.02 -4.58
N VAL A 151 5.68 -13.20 -4.87
CA VAL A 151 6.65 -12.11 -4.84
C VAL A 151 6.70 -11.47 -6.23
N ILE A 152 6.32 -10.21 -6.31
CA ILE A 152 6.42 -9.36 -7.48
C ILE A 152 7.82 -8.75 -7.50
N THR A 153 8.48 -8.76 -8.65
CA THR A 153 9.78 -8.11 -8.88
C THR A 153 9.63 -7.15 -10.06
N SER A 154 9.78 -5.87 -9.80
CA SER A 154 9.68 -4.82 -10.83
C SER A 154 10.99 -4.67 -11.60
N HIS A 155 10.90 -4.31 -12.87
CA HIS A 155 12.06 -4.16 -13.75
C HIS A 155 12.16 -2.78 -14.37
N LYS A 156 11.05 -2.24 -14.87
CA LYS A 156 11.02 -0.93 -15.55
C LYS A 156 9.72 -0.21 -15.26
N LYS A 157 9.78 1.11 -15.28
CA LYS A 157 8.62 1.99 -15.17
C LYS A 157 7.53 1.62 -16.17
N GLY A 158 6.30 1.56 -15.70
CA GLY A 158 5.11 1.31 -16.50
C GLY A 158 4.02 0.58 -15.73
N ASP A 159 2.82 0.65 -16.26
CA ASP A 159 1.67 -0.04 -15.70
C ASP A 159 1.59 -1.47 -16.24
N GLY A 160 1.10 -2.36 -15.43
CA GLY A 160 0.89 -3.75 -15.78
C GLY A 160 -0.27 -4.36 -15.03
N THR A 161 -0.59 -5.59 -15.36
CA THR A 161 -1.66 -6.32 -14.70
C THR A 161 -1.15 -7.66 -14.17
N LEU A 162 -1.41 -7.92 -12.92
CA LEU A 162 -1.21 -9.21 -12.27
C LEU A 162 -2.55 -9.94 -12.23
N LYS A 163 -2.58 -11.16 -12.77
CA LYS A 163 -3.71 -12.07 -12.64
C LYS A 163 -3.46 -13.01 -11.47
N ILE A 164 -4.36 -13.01 -10.49
CA ILE A 164 -4.34 -13.92 -9.36
C ILE A 164 -5.52 -14.87 -9.53
N THR A 165 -5.26 -16.16 -9.55
CA THR A 165 -6.27 -17.18 -9.82
C THR A 165 -6.40 -18.15 -8.66
N TYR A 166 -7.64 -18.40 -8.25
CA TYR A 166 -8.05 -19.45 -7.35
C TYR A 166 -8.97 -20.40 -8.10
N PHE A 167 -8.52 -21.62 -8.36
CA PHE A 167 -9.17 -22.59 -9.25
C PHE A 167 -9.48 -22.00 -10.64
N ASN A 168 -10.75 -21.75 -10.96
CA ASN A 168 -11.22 -21.17 -12.22
C ASN A 168 -11.66 -19.70 -12.11
N THR A 169 -11.50 -19.10 -10.93
CA THR A 169 -11.86 -17.70 -10.68
C THR A 169 -10.61 -16.86 -10.54
N SER A 170 -10.59 -15.70 -11.14
CA SER A 170 -9.42 -14.80 -11.14
C SER A 170 -9.83 -13.38 -10.77
N ILE A 171 -8.89 -12.66 -10.15
CA ILE A 171 -8.93 -11.22 -9.99
C ILE A 171 -7.75 -10.59 -10.72
N LEU A 172 -7.95 -9.40 -11.26
CA LEU A 172 -6.92 -8.59 -11.89
C LEU A 172 -6.52 -7.46 -10.95
N VAL A 173 -5.23 -7.35 -10.67
CA VAL A 173 -4.63 -6.32 -9.83
C VAL A 173 -3.73 -5.46 -10.69
N ASN A 174 -3.87 -4.15 -10.60
CA ASN A 174 -3.00 -3.22 -11.31
C ASN A 174 -1.65 -3.11 -10.60
N ILE A 175 -0.57 -3.15 -11.37
CA ILE A 175 0.79 -2.96 -10.86
C ILE A 175 1.37 -1.72 -11.50
N HIS A 176 1.71 -0.75 -10.67
CA HIS A 176 2.28 0.53 -11.08
C HIS A 176 3.76 0.59 -10.71
N VAL A 177 4.64 0.32 -11.67
CA VAL A 177 6.09 0.48 -11.46
C VAL A 177 6.46 1.93 -11.74
N THR A 178 6.97 2.63 -10.73
CA THR A 178 7.20 4.07 -10.78
C THR A 178 8.65 4.44 -10.41
N ASP A 179 9.12 5.56 -10.96
CA ASP A 179 10.37 6.23 -10.61
C ASP A 179 10.17 7.45 -9.67
N LEU A 180 8.91 7.68 -9.24
CA LEU A 180 8.60 8.74 -8.28
C LEU A 180 9.04 8.40 -6.85
N ILE A 181 9.24 7.13 -6.55
CA ILE A 181 9.80 6.63 -5.31
C ILE A 181 11.03 5.78 -5.61
N VAL A 182 11.87 5.60 -4.60
CA VAL A 182 13.04 4.72 -4.69
C VAL A 182 12.86 3.51 -3.78
N LYS A 183 13.50 2.42 -4.16
CA LYS A 183 13.62 1.26 -3.28
C LYS A 183 14.26 1.71 -1.97
N ALA A 184 13.68 1.34 -0.83
CA ALA A 184 14.26 1.62 0.47
C ALA A 184 15.69 1.05 0.55
N PRO A 185 16.70 1.89 0.86
CA PRO A 185 18.07 1.42 0.92
C PRO A 185 18.26 0.48 2.12
N LYS A 186 19.11 -0.53 1.96
CA LYS A 186 19.54 -1.38 3.07
C LYS A 186 20.53 -0.73 4.02
N MET A 187 21.16 0.37 3.58
CA MET A 187 22.11 1.16 4.37
C MET A 187 21.58 2.57 4.51
N PHE A 188 21.71 3.13 5.71
CA PHE A 188 21.05 4.37 6.12
C PHE A 188 21.80 5.66 5.80
N ASP A 189 23.04 5.59 5.38
CA ASP A 189 23.86 6.77 5.06
C ASP A 189 23.62 7.32 3.64
N THR A 190 22.44 7.10 3.09
CA THR A 190 22.13 7.56 1.73
C THR A 190 21.91 9.07 1.75
N LYS A 191 22.82 9.79 1.12
CA LYS A 191 22.64 11.24 0.89
C LYS A 191 21.57 11.44 -0.16
N LYS A 192 20.48 12.04 0.27
CA LYS A 192 19.41 12.48 -0.64
C LYS A 192 19.66 13.89 -1.13
N GLU A 193 19.24 14.18 -2.34
CA GLU A 193 19.23 15.55 -2.87
C GLU A 193 18.07 16.34 -2.24
N TYR A 194 18.24 17.66 -2.12
CA TYR A 194 17.12 18.54 -1.74
C TYR A 194 16.14 18.64 -2.90
N LEU A 195 14.85 18.63 -2.56
CA LEU A 195 13.78 18.78 -3.54
C LEU A 195 13.81 20.21 -4.11
N PRO A 196 14.01 20.39 -5.42
CA PRO A 196 13.83 21.69 -6.05
C PRO A 196 12.37 22.15 -5.99
N CYS A 197 12.16 23.43 -5.71
CA CYS A 197 10.84 24.04 -5.73
C CYS A 197 10.12 23.77 -7.06
N ASN A 198 8.82 23.46 -6.99
CA ASN A 198 7.97 23.16 -8.16
C ASN A 198 8.45 22.01 -9.05
N ARG A 199 9.12 21.04 -8.48
CA ARG A 199 9.61 19.89 -9.23
C ARG A 199 8.50 18.98 -9.76
N TYR A 200 7.45 18.77 -8.98
CA TYR A 200 6.39 17.85 -9.32
C TYR A 200 5.24 18.54 -10.05
N SER A 201 4.70 17.88 -11.07
CA SER A 201 3.39 18.24 -11.60
C SER A 201 2.31 17.95 -10.57
N LYS A 202 1.11 18.49 -10.78
CA LYS A 202 -0.04 18.20 -9.91
C LYS A 202 -0.40 16.72 -9.92
N GLU A 203 -0.33 16.10 -11.08
CA GLU A 203 -0.60 14.68 -11.30
C GLU A 203 0.41 13.81 -10.54
N GLU A 204 1.71 14.11 -10.66
CA GLU A 204 2.76 13.41 -9.92
C GLU A 204 2.61 13.59 -8.40
N ALA A 205 2.29 14.78 -7.93
CA ALA A 205 2.07 15.04 -6.51
C ALA A 205 0.85 14.30 -5.96
N ASN A 206 -0.22 14.17 -6.73
CA ASN A 206 -1.39 13.37 -6.35
C ASN A 206 -1.07 11.88 -6.33
N LEU A 207 -0.35 11.38 -7.34
CA LEU A 207 0.08 9.99 -7.39
C LEU A 207 0.99 9.63 -6.21
N LEU A 208 1.88 10.53 -5.80
CA LEU A 208 2.73 10.32 -4.62
C LEU A 208 1.92 10.22 -3.31
N ASP A 209 0.83 10.98 -3.19
CA ASP A 209 -0.09 10.81 -2.06
C ASP A 209 -0.82 9.46 -2.10
N GLU A 210 -1.26 9.01 -3.27
CA GLU A 210 -1.87 7.69 -3.45
C GLU A 210 -0.89 6.57 -3.07
N ILE A 211 0.37 6.69 -3.49
CA ILE A 211 1.43 5.75 -3.13
C ILE A 211 1.66 5.72 -1.61
N LEU A 212 1.75 6.90 -0.96
CA LEU A 212 1.89 6.99 0.49
C LEU A 212 0.74 6.29 1.21
N TYR A 213 -0.50 6.55 0.80
CA TYR A 213 -1.67 5.94 1.42
C TYR A 213 -1.71 4.43 1.18
N PHE A 214 -1.43 3.96 -0.02
CA PHE A 214 -1.32 2.54 -0.32
C PHE A 214 -0.33 1.84 0.63
N LYS A 215 0.86 2.39 0.83
CA LYS A 215 1.88 1.79 1.70
C LYS A 215 1.47 1.77 3.17
N ILE A 216 0.85 2.85 3.64
CA ILE A 216 0.32 2.91 5.01
C ILE A 216 -0.82 1.90 5.21
N ASP A 217 -1.73 1.79 4.24
CA ASP A 217 -2.86 0.87 4.30
C ASP A 217 -2.38 -0.60 4.24
N ASP A 218 -1.38 -0.91 3.42
CA ASP A 218 -0.75 -2.24 3.35
C ASP A 218 -0.04 -2.63 4.66
N ALA A 219 0.59 -1.66 5.35
CA ALA A 219 1.15 -1.85 6.68
C ALA A 219 0.07 -1.93 7.78
N GLY A 220 -1.06 -1.28 7.57
CA GLY A 220 -2.21 -1.19 8.47
C GLY A 220 -2.44 0.25 8.95
N TYR A 221 -3.39 0.95 8.36
CA TYR A 221 -3.81 2.26 8.83
C TYR A 221 -4.37 2.18 10.25
N LYS A 222 -4.02 3.13 11.12
CA LYS A 222 -4.31 3.13 12.56
C LYS A 222 -3.66 1.98 13.34
N THR A 223 -2.53 1.50 12.88
CA THR A 223 -1.67 0.57 13.62
C THR A 223 -0.26 1.15 13.80
N ARG A 224 0.51 0.55 14.68
CA ARG A 224 1.92 0.89 14.90
C ARG A 224 2.72 0.83 13.59
N ALA A 225 2.55 -0.24 12.82
CA ALA A 225 3.22 -0.42 11.54
C ALA A 225 2.85 0.66 10.50
N GLY A 226 1.59 1.12 10.48
CA GLY A 226 1.18 2.21 9.59
C GLY A 226 1.87 3.54 9.91
N ALA A 227 2.08 3.87 11.20
CA ALA A 227 2.84 5.05 11.60
C ALA A 227 4.33 4.94 11.25
N VAL A 228 4.91 3.76 11.46
CA VAL A 228 6.30 3.46 11.06
C VAL A 228 6.46 3.57 9.55
N GLU A 229 5.52 3.04 8.78
CA GLU A 229 5.56 3.08 7.33
C GLU A 229 5.47 4.53 6.79
N ALA A 230 4.65 5.38 7.39
CA ALA A 230 4.62 6.80 7.05
C ALA A 230 5.99 7.47 7.27
N ALA A 231 6.64 7.20 8.42
CA ALA A 231 7.97 7.71 8.71
C ALA A 231 9.03 7.19 7.73
N ARG A 232 9.00 5.89 7.42
CA ARG A 232 9.93 5.23 6.49
C ARG A 232 9.75 5.74 5.08
N PHE A 233 8.51 5.89 4.62
CA PHE A 233 8.23 6.41 3.29
C PHE A 233 8.91 7.75 3.05
N LEU A 234 8.69 8.71 3.93
CA LEU A 234 9.25 10.06 3.75
C LEU A 234 10.77 10.09 3.89
N SER A 235 11.32 9.31 4.83
CA SER A 235 12.75 9.31 5.10
C SER A 235 13.56 8.42 4.16
N LEU A 236 13.00 7.34 3.59
CA LEU A 236 13.75 6.36 2.81
C LEU A 236 13.32 6.22 1.37
N GLU A 237 12.01 6.19 1.11
CA GLU A 237 11.48 5.90 -0.22
C GLU A 237 11.18 7.15 -1.03
N PHE A 238 10.83 8.25 -0.37
CA PHE A 238 10.75 9.55 -1.04
C PHE A 238 12.16 9.98 -1.49
N PRO A 239 12.40 10.26 -2.78
CA PRO A 239 13.76 10.34 -3.32
C PRO A 239 14.51 11.61 -2.90
N TYR A 240 13.79 12.64 -2.48
CA TYR A 240 14.39 13.94 -2.15
C TYR A 240 14.43 14.16 -0.64
N LYS A 241 15.43 14.90 -0.20
CA LYS A 241 15.59 15.26 1.19
C LYS A 241 14.60 16.37 1.56
N ILE A 242 13.91 16.17 2.68
CA ILE A 242 13.10 17.21 3.32
C ILE A 242 14.01 18.01 4.24
N SER A 243 14.06 19.32 4.03
CA SER A 243 14.87 20.23 4.82
C SER A 243 14.38 20.31 6.27
N TYR A 244 15.26 20.65 7.18
CA TYR A 244 14.87 21.07 8.51
C TYR A 244 14.22 22.46 8.46
N PHE A 245 13.06 22.62 9.08
CA PHE A 245 12.38 23.90 9.20
C PHE A 245 11.88 24.09 10.64
N PHE A 246 12.39 25.10 11.32
CA PHE A 246 12.27 25.28 12.78
C PHE A 246 10.84 25.50 13.30
N GLU A 247 9.89 25.81 12.46
CA GLU A 247 8.51 26.08 12.85
C GLU A 247 7.63 24.83 12.97
N ASN A 248 8.21 23.72 13.35
CA ASN A 248 7.50 22.46 13.59
C ASN A 248 6.66 21.97 12.39
N GLY A 249 7.11 22.26 11.17
CA GLY A 249 6.32 22.01 9.95
C GLY A 249 5.12 22.96 9.80
N ARG A 250 5.01 23.93 10.66
CA ARG A 250 3.95 24.93 10.64
C ARG A 250 4.29 26.07 9.69
N VAL A 251 3.31 26.47 8.93
CA VAL A 251 3.39 27.63 8.06
C VAL A 251 2.08 28.41 8.21
N ASN A 252 2.12 29.57 8.84
CA ASN A 252 0.95 30.42 9.03
C ASN A 252 1.28 31.93 8.94
N ASP A 253 0.30 32.78 9.01
CA ASP A 253 0.43 34.24 8.94
C ASP A 253 0.56 34.95 10.30
N SER A 254 0.58 34.19 11.39
CA SER A 254 0.58 34.75 12.77
C SER A 254 1.91 34.58 13.50
N GLY A 255 2.95 34.06 12.87
CA GLY A 255 4.22 33.75 13.54
C GLY A 255 4.14 32.48 14.36
N VAL A 256 4.87 32.44 15.48
CA VAL A 256 5.10 31.25 16.30
C VAL A 256 3.85 30.74 17.03
N ASN A 257 2.82 31.53 17.20
CA ASN A 257 1.58 31.15 17.89
C ASN A 257 0.52 30.71 16.87
N LEU A 258 0.36 29.41 16.72
CA LEU A 258 -0.59 28.83 15.82
C LEU A 258 -1.96 28.65 16.43
N ALA A 259 -2.98 28.90 15.61
CA ALA A 259 -4.30 28.39 15.92
C ALA A 259 -4.30 26.86 15.75
N GLU A 260 -5.04 26.17 16.60
CA GLU A 260 -5.30 24.76 16.50
C GLU A 260 -5.85 24.41 15.09
N GLY A 261 -5.35 23.36 14.49
CA GLY A 261 -5.76 22.91 13.14
C GLY A 261 -4.94 23.52 12.00
N GLU A 262 -3.92 24.31 12.27
CA GLU A 262 -3.00 24.86 11.27
C GLU A 262 -1.67 24.10 11.29
N GLY A 263 -1.07 23.91 10.09
CA GLY A 263 0.19 23.22 9.90
C GLY A 263 0.04 21.82 9.29
N ARG A 264 1.17 21.23 8.89
CA ARG A 264 1.20 19.93 8.19
C ARG A 264 0.83 18.75 9.07
N TYR A 265 1.04 18.84 10.36
CA TYR A 265 0.68 17.81 11.33
C TYR A 265 -0.84 17.71 11.60
N TYR A 266 -1.64 18.55 10.99
CA TYR A 266 -3.11 18.44 11.00
C TYR A 266 -3.69 17.86 9.71
N LYS A 267 -2.87 17.70 8.66
CA LYS A 267 -3.34 17.26 7.35
C LYS A 267 -2.48 16.13 6.81
N ARG A 268 -3.14 15.09 6.33
CA ARG A 268 -2.49 13.96 5.68
C ARG A 268 -1.95 14.36 4.30
N GLY A 269 -0.85 13.73 3.88
CA GLY A 269 -0.27 13.86 2.56
C GLY A 269 1.09 14.52 2.53
N LEU A 270 1.66 14.63 1.34
CA LEU A 270 3.03 15.05 1.09
C LEU A 270 3.20 16.56 0.83
N TYR A 271 2.11 17.28 0.58
CA TYR A 271 2.15 18.73 0.36
C TYR A 271 3.11 19.16 -0.77
N LEU A 272 3.04 18.51 -1.91
CA LEU A 272 3.90 18.75 -3.04
C LEU A 272 3.30 19.68 -4.11
N ASN A 273 2.07 20.11 -3.95
CA ASN A 273 1.43 21.09 -4.84
C ASN A 273 0.69 22.19 -4.08
N GLU A 274 0.51 23.33 -4.73
CA GLU A 274 -0.10 24.51 -4.10
C GLU A 274 -1.57 24.33 -3.71
N ASP A 275 -2.32 23.51 -4.43
CA ASP A 275 -3.74 23.30 -4.16
C ASP A 275 -3.97 22.74 -2.75
N LYS A 276 -3.02 21.97 -2.23
CA LYS A 276 -3.08 21.40 -0.88
C LYS A 276 -2.77 22.39 0.23
N PHE A 277 -2.23 23.55 -0.14
CA PHE A 277 -1.90 24.62 0.81
C PHE A 277 -2.88 25.78 0.80
N SER A 278 -3.93 25.73 -0.02
CA SER A 278 -4.87 26.84 -0.15
C SER A 278 -5.53 27.27 1.17
N ASP A 279 -5.55 26.35 2.13
CA ASP A 279 -6.12 26.53 3.47
C ASP A 279 -5.07 26.62 4.59
N ILE A 280 -3.77 26.51 4.28
CA ILE A 280 -2.67 26.70 5.22
C ILE A 280 -2.16 28.13 5.08
N LYS A 281 -2.26 28.90 6.15
CA LYS A 281 -1.72 30.26 6.22
C LYS A 281 -0.26 30.25 6.65
N TYR A 282 0.51 31.25 6.23
CA TYR A 282 1.95 31.34 6.53
C TYR A 282 2.39 32.81 6.72
N VAL A 283 3.39 33.01 7.56
CA VAL A 283 4.05 34.32 7.77
C VAL A 283 5.15 34.57 6.77
N PHE A 284 5.67 33.56 6.13
CA PHE A 284 6.77 33.68 5.18
C PHE A 284 6.22 33.84 3.77
N ALA A 285 6.88 34.65 2.95
CA ALA A 285 6.55 34.72 1.53
C ALA A 285 7.16 33.55 0.79
N GLY A 286 6.36 32.93 -0.02
CA GLY A 286 6.74 31.83 -0.87
C GLY A 286 5.73 30.68 -0.82
N PRO A 287 5.86 29.71 -1.72
CA PRO A 287 5.02 28.54 -1.72
C PRO A 287 5.27 27.69 -0.46
N ALA A 288 4.21 27.27 0.21
CA ALA A 288 4.30 26.37 1.35
C ALA A 288 4.54 24.90 0.94
N ILE A 289 5.31 24.68 -0.12
CA ILE A 289 5.70 23.38 -0.69
C ILE A 289 7.07 23.00 -0.14
N TRP A 290 7.29 21.73 0.19
CA TRP A 290 8.60 21.25 0.66
C TRP A 290 9.71 21.57 -0.33
N GLY A 291 10.85 22.02 0.20
CA GLY A 291 12.02 22.42 -0.58
C GLY A 291 11.92 23.79 -1.27
N CYS A 292 10.76 24.47 -1.22
CA CYS A 292 10.64 25.81 -1.72
C CYS A 292 11.20 26.84 -0.70
N PRO A 293 11.94 27.85 -1.14
CA PRO A 293 12.43 28.87 -0.23
C PRO A 293 11.30 29.76 0.24
N LEU A 294 11.24 29.98 1.54
CA LEU A 294 10.39 30.94 2.21
C LEU A 294 11.22 32.16 2.64
N THR A 295 10.67 33.35 2.51
CA THR A 295 11.33 34.59 2.95
C THR A 295 10.65 35.11 4.19
N ASN A 296 11.38 35.24 5.30
CA ASN A 296 10.88 35.82 6.53
C ASN A 296 10.67 37.31 6.40
N TYR A 297 9.57 37.82 6.92
CA TYR A 297 9.24 39.28 6.93
C TYR A 297 9.61 39.96 8.23
N GLU A 298 9.55 39.28 9.36
CA GLU A 298 9.66 39.82 10.67
C GLU A 298 10.88 39.33 11.44
N ASP A 299 11.29 39.99 12.47
CA ASP A 299 12.33 39.50 13.39
C ASP A 299 11.69 38.52 14.38
N ALA A 300 11.86 37.24 14.15
CA ALA A 300 11.39 36.16 14.99
C ALA A 300 12.60 35.33 15.52
N GLY A 301 13.44 35.98 16.29
CA GLY A 301 14.60 35.32 16.90
C GLY A 301 15.66 34.91 15.90
N ILE A 302 15.75 33.61 15.57
CA ILE A 302 16.68 33.09 14.59
C ILE A 302 16.31 33.48 13.16
N TYR A 303 15.03 33.72 12.91
CA TYR A 303 14.52 34.17 11.62
C TYR A 303 14.61 35.68 11.53
N LYS A 304 15.67 36.19 10.93
CA LYS A 304 15.83 37.62 10.70
C LYS A 304 15.08 38.07 9.46
N PRO A 305 14.58 39.33 9.41
CA PRO A 305 13.92 39.82 8.22
C PRO A 305 14.75 39.61 6.94
N ASN A 306 14.11 39.17 5.88
CA ASN A 306 14.68 38.82 4.59
C ASN A 306 15.61 37.58 4.59
N THR A 307 15.65 36.81 5.65
CA THR A 307 16.29 35.49 5.64
C THR A 307 15.46 34.52 4.82
N LYS A 308 16.09 33.68 4.02
CA LYS A 308 15.46 32.63 3.25
C LYS A 308 15.72 31.28 3.91
N TRP A 309 14.69 30.47 3.96
CA TRP A 309 14.70 29.13 4.53
C TRP A 309 14.02 28.15 3.56
N ASP A 310 14.59 27.00 3.37
CA ASP A 310 13.94 25.94 2.61
C ASP A 310 12.85 25.30 3.47
N ASN A 311 11.65 25.26 2.94
CA ASN A 311 10.49 24.74 3.64
C ASN A 311 10.60 23.23 3.87
N GLY A 312 10.39 22.78 5.09
CA GLY A 312 10.54 21.40 5.49
C GLY A 312 9.78 21.06 6.78
N LEU A 313 10.36 20.21 7.59
CA LEU A 313 9.84 19.77 8.89
C LEU A 313 10.97 19.85 9.92
N ASP A 314 10.67 20.28 11.14
CA ASP A 314 11.55 20.05 12.28
C ASP A 314 11.33 18.65 12.88
N CYS A 315 12.00 18.33 13.98
CA CYS A 315 11.97 17.01 14.58
C CYS A 315 10.56 16.59 15.03
N SER A 316 9.89 17.46 15.80
CA SER A 316 8.53 17.17 16.32
C SER A 316 7.46 17.27 15.23
N GLY A 317 7.61 18.19 14.27
CA GLY A 317 6.72 18.30 13.12
C GLY A 317 6.78 17.06 12.21
N PHE A 318 7.95 16.47 12.04
CA PHE A 318 8.09 15.21 11.32
C PHE A 318 7.41 14.05 12.05
N VAL A 319 7.66 13.90 13.36
CA VAL A 319 7.03 12.84 14.14
C VAL A 319 5.51 12.99 14.17
N SER A 320 5.00 14.22 14.40
CA SER A 320 3.55 14.50 14.33
C SER A 320 2.96 14.18 12.96
N TRP A 321 3.66 14.54 11.89
CA TRP A 321 3.26 14.23 10.53
C TRP A 321 3.20 12.71 10.27
N ALA A 322 4.21 11.95 10.74
CA ALA A 322 4.25 10.51 10.58
C ALA A 322 3.10 9.82 11.34
N LEU A 323 2.85 10.22 12.59
CA LEU A 323 1.74 9.72 13.40
C LEU A 323 0.39 10.05 12.75
N LEU A 324 0.18 11.29 12.30
CA LEU A 324 -1.04 11.71 11.63
C LEU A 324 -1.32 10.89 10.36
N ASN A 325 -0.31 10.69 9.51
CA ASN A 325 -0.46 9.88 8.30
C ASN A 325 -0.75 8.42 8.64
N GLY A 326 -0.15 7.89 9.71
CA GLY A 326 -0.47 6.56 10.25
C GLY A 326 -1.86 6.45 10.88
N GLY A 327 -2.58 7.57 11.03
CA GLY A 327 -3.96 7.62 11.56
C GLY A 327 -4.08 8.08 13.01
N PHE A 328 -3.02 8.66 13.59
CA PHE A 328 -2.97 9.14 14.97
C PHE A 328 -2.77 10.65 15.01
N ASP A 329 -3.84 11.38 15.22
CA ASP A 329 -3.80 12.83 15.37
C ASP A 329 -3.38 13.18 16.82
N VAL A 330 -2.12 13.53 16.98
CA VAL A 330 -1.55 13.92 18.27
C VAL A 330 -1.56 15.43 18.49
N GLY A 331 -1.98 16.19 17.48
CA GLY A 331 -2.06 17.64 17.52
C GLY A 331 -0.70 18.34 17.51
N ASP A 332 -0.69 19.58 17.97
CA ASP A 332 0.52 20.43 18.06
C ASP A 332 1.35 20.05 19.29
N ARG A 333 2.47 19.38 19.05
CA ARG A 333 3.35 18.90 20.09
C ARG A 333 4.81 19.19 19.77
N GLY A 334 5.56 19.56 20.79
CA GLY A 334 6.98 19.85 20.68
C GLY A 334 7.88 18.69 21.16
N ALA A 335 9.19 18.93 21.16
CA ALA A 335 10.22 17.98 21.57
C ALA A 335 10.89 18.38 22.90
N GLY A 336 10.20 19.08 23.79
CA GLY A 336 10.78 19.54 25.07
C GLY A 336 10.75 18.48 26.16
N GLU A 337 11.36 18.78 27.28
CA GLU A 337 11.48 17.88 28.43
C GLU A 337 10.33 17.98 29.45
N THR A 338 9.54 19.04 29.42
CA THR A 338 8.55 19.32 30.47
C THR A 338 7.13 19.01 30.00
N TYR A 339 6.33 18.48 30.91
CA TYR A 339 4.90 18.20 30.72
C TYR A 339 4.05 19.46 30.48
N GLU A 340 4.60 20.63 30.74
CA GLU A 340 3.83 21.89 30.80
C GLU A 340 3.59 22.51 29.40
N ASP A 341 4.29 22.04 28.36
CA ASP A 341 4.33 22.69 27.06
C ASP A 341 3.86 21.82 25.88
N ASN A 342 2.82 21.01 26.04
CA ASN A 342 2.31 20.15 24.96
C ASN A 342 3.38 19.30 24.28
N GLN A 343 4.25 18.70 25.08
CA GLN A 343 5.33 17.86 24.59
C GLN A 343 4.83 16.45 24.30
N MET A 344 5.52 15.72 23.42
CA MET A 344 5.17 14.32 23.12
C MET A 344 5.44 13.36 24.28
N THR A 345 5.95 13.86 25.40
CA THR A 345 6.22 13.10 26.62
C THR A 345 4.99 12.66 27.40
N ASP A 346 3.79 13.03 26.97
CA ASP A 346 2.51 12.61 27.54
C ASP A 346 1.75 11.58 26.68
N LEU A 347 2.33 11.16 25.55
CA LEU A 347 1.67 10.21 24.64
C LEU A 347 1.68 8.76 25.13
N GLY A 348 2.57 8.41 26.10
CA GLY A 348 2.67 7.04 26.57
C GLY A 348 3.53 6.92 27.84
N GLU A 349 4.03 5.72 28.12
CA GLU A 349 4.93 5.47 29.25
C GLU A 349 6.33 6.02 28.97
N ARG A 350 6.78 6.97 29.78
CA ARG A 350 8.14 7.50 29.71
C ARG A 350 9.12 6.64 30.50
N VAL A 351 10.15 6.14 29.85
CA VAL A 351 11.24 5.36 30.47
C VAL A 351 12.59 5.97 30.11
N ASN A 352 13.58 5.88 30.98
CA ASN A 352 14.94 6.31 30.66
C ASN A 352 15.51 5.41 29.56
N ALA A 353 16.17 5.98 28.58
CA ALA A 353 16.82 5.20 27.53
C ALA A 353 17.92 4.32 28.14
N ASN A 354 17.88 3.04 27.85
CA ASN A 354 18.94 2.09 28.19
C ASN A 354 18.84 0.82 27.33
N SER A 355 19.96 0.13 27.19
CA SER A 355 20.09 -1.06 26.34
C SER A 355 19.20 -2.23 26.77
N SER A 356 18.93 -2.38 28.07
CA SER A 356 18.13 -3.51 28.54
C SER A 356 16.69 -3.49 28.05
N LEU A 357 16.11 -2.31 27.82
CA LEU A 357 14.75 -2.17 27.30
C LEU A 357 14.62 -2.75 25.87
N PHE A 358 15.67 -2.61 25.05
CA PHE A 358 15.73 -3.18 23.72
C PHE A 358 15.88 -4.70 23.76
N TYR A 359 16.83 -5.21 24.58
CA TYR A 359 17.06 -6.65 24.72
C TYR A 359 15.88 -7.39 25.36
N GLU A 360 15.11 -6.72 26.21
CA GLU A 360 13.88 -7.25 26.80
C GLU A 360 12.68 -7.19 25.85
N GLY A 361 12.84 -6.56 24.65
CA GLY A 361 11.76 -6.38 23.67
C GLY A 361 10.66 -5.42 24.13
N LYS A 362 10.95 -4.54 25.08
CA LYS A 362 10.00 -3.51 25.55
C LYS A 362 9.90 -2.36 24.56
N VAL A 363 11.02 -2.01 23.95
CA VAL A 363 11.07 -0.98 22.90
C VAL A 363 10.71 -1.62 21.57
N LYS A 364 9.83 -0.96 20.84
CA LYS A 364 9.36 -1.41 19.52
C LYS A 364 9.53 -0.32 18.47
N ALA A 365 9.62 -0.70 17.21
CA ALA A 365 9.49 0.27 16.13
C ALA A 365 8.13 0.98 16.27
N GLY A 366 8.11 2.30 16.10
CA GLY A 366 6.96 3.18 16.36
C GLY A 366 7.02 3.90 17.73
N ASP A 367 7.86 3.45 18.66
CA ASP A 367 8.10 4.21 19.87
C ASP A 367 8.93 5.46 19.56
N LEU A 368 8.77 6.50 20.40
CA LEU A 368 9.50 7.75 20.23
C LEU A 368 10.73 7.76 21.14
N ILE A 369 11.78 8.36 20.64
CA ILE A 369 13.03 8.49 21.38
C ILE A 369 13.44 9.95 21.45
N ASN A 370 13.91 10.38 22.60
CA ASN A 370 14.06 11.80 22.90
C ASN A 370 15.38 12.09 23.61
N TRP A 371 15.96 13.21 23.27
CA TRP A 371 16.92 13.92 24.09
C TRP A 371 16.47 15.37 24.19
N TRP A 372 17.11 16.18 25.01
CA TRP A 372 16.65 17.53 25.30
C TRP A 372 16.51 18.39 24.03
N GLY A 373 15.28 18.75 23.71
CA GLY A 373 14.96 19.56 22.54
C GLY A 373 14.96 18.83 21.20
N HIS A 374 15.02 17.49 21.21
CA HIS A 374 14.97 16.70 20.01
C HIS A 374 14.18 15.41 20.17
N ILE A 375 13.56 14.96 19.09
CA ILE A 375 12.73 13.75 19.06
C ILE A 375 12.87 13.04 17.71
N GLY A 376 12.86 11.71 17.75
CA GLY A 376 12.75 10.84 16.60
C GLY A 376 11.75 9.73 16.82
N ILE A 377 11.41 9.02 15.76
CA ILE A 377 10.60 7.80 15.79
C ILE A 377 11.47 6.60 15.44
N ILE A 378 11.43 5.55 16.28
CA ILE A 378 12.15 4.30 16.00
C ILE A 378 11.42 3.61 14.85
N VAL A 379 12.14 3.33 13.77
CA VAL A 379 11.58 2.72 12.56
C VAL A 379 12.06 1.30 12.31
N GLY A 380 12.95 0.79 13.18
CA GLY A 380 13.42 -0.56 13.11
C GLY A 380 14.39 -0.89 14.25
N ILE A 381 14.54 -2.19 14.56
CA ILE A 381 15.42 -2.71 15.59
C ILE A 381 15.91 -4.09 15.11
N ASP A 382 17.22 -4.32 15.18
CA ASP A 382 17.84 -5.63 14.99
C ASP A 382 18.59 -6.08 16.25
N ASP A 383 19.41 -7.11 16.16
CA ASP A 383 20.13 -7.67 17.32
C ASP A 383 21.19 -6.73 17.90
N GLU A 384 21.67 -5.75 17.14
CA GLU A 384 22.81 -4.87 17.52
C GLU A 384 22.43 -3.39 17.46
N TYR A 385 21.48 -3.01 16.59
CA TYR A 385 21.16 -1.63 16.28
C TYR A 385 19.68 -1.32 16.38
N TYR A 386 19.36 -0.07 16.62
CA TYR A 386 18.05 0.51 16.36
C TYR A 386 18.19 1.68 15.40
N TYR A 387 17.11 1.95 14.69
CA TYR A 387 17.07 2.89 13.56
C TYR A 387 16.03 3.95 13.85
N VAL A 388 16.45 5.21 13.83
CA VAL A 388 15.61 6.36 14.16
C VAL A 388 15.43 7.22 12.93
N ALA A 389 14.19 7.43 12.53
CA ALA A 389 13.84 8.48 11.59
C ALA A 389 13.68 9.79 12.35
N GLU A 390 14.43 10.80 11.96
CA GLU A 390 14.52 12.07 12.65
C GLU A 390 14.81 13.22 11.68
N SER A 391 14.37 14.43 12.00
CA SER A 391 14.74 15.63 11.27
C SER A 391 15.70 16.46 12.09
N LEU A 392 16.89 16.68 11.56
CA LEU A 392 17.99 17.36 12.23
C LEU A 392 18.26 18.73 11.64
N ASP A 393 18.63 19.69 12.49
CA ASP A 393 19.06 21.01 12.08
C ASP A 393 20.43 20.99 11.34
N ASN A 394 21.04 22.14 11.11
CA ASN A 394 22.33 22.28 10.48
C ASN A 394 22.43 21.67 9.06
N TYR A 395 21.36 21.84 8.26
CA TYR A 395 21.27 21.38 6.87
C TYR A 395 21.20 19.86 6.69
N LEU A 396 21.05 19.11 7.77
CA LEU A 396 20.88 17.67 7.68
C LEU A 396 19.46 17.31 7.23
N GLY A 397 18.42 17.95 7.80
CA GLY A 397 17.01 17.66 7.48
C GLY A 397 16.62 16.25 7.87
N LEU A 398 15.62 15.71 7.16
CA LEU A 398 15.07 14.38 7.46
C LEU A 398 16.02 13.27 6.99
N GLU A 399 16.32 12.34 7.91
CA GLU A 399 17.14 11.14 7.63
C GLU A 399 16.78 10.00 8.56
N VAL A 400 17.30 8.81 8.27
CA VAL A 400 17.31 7.68 9.21
C VAL A 400 18.73 7.43 9.65
N LYS A 401 18.94 7.41 10.95
CA LYS A 401 20.21 7.09 11.58
C LYS A 401 20.18 5.75 12.28
N ARG A 402 21.32 5.10 12.27
CA ARG A 402 21.57 3.86 13.01
C ARG A 402 22.31 4.15 14.29
N TYR A 403 21.80 3.64 15.41
CA TYR A 403 22.38 3.74 16.73
C TYR A 403 22.63 2.35 17.31
N LYS A 404 23.68 2.18 18.10
CA LYS A 404 23.93 0.91 18.78
C LYS A 404 23.06 0.77 20.01
N ILE A 405 22.50 -0.41 20.21
CA ILE A 405 21.69 -0.69 21.39
C ILE A 405 22.49 -0.47 22.68
N ASP A 406 23.75 -0.91 22.71
CA ASP A 406 24.64 -0.78 23.89
C ASP A 406 25.00 0.67 24.26
N GLU A 407 24.78 1.62 23.34
CA GLU A 407 25.08 3.05 23.53
C GLU A 407 23.80 3.89 23.72
N ALA A 408 22.62 3.27 23.89
CA ALA A 408 21.32 3.96 23.90
C ALA A 408 21.21 5.03 24.99
N GLU A 409 21.77 4.81 26.18
CA GLU A 409 21.78 5.75 27.28
C GLU A 409 22.79 6.92 27.11
N GLU A 410 23.76 6.78 26.20
CA GLU A 410 24.70 7.83 25.82
C GLU A 410 24.12 8.76 24.76
N ASP A 411 23.34 8.18 23.84
CA ASP A 411 22.77 8.89 22.69
C ASP A 411 21.48 9.61 23.04
N TRP A 412 20.65 9.04 23.95
CA TRP A 412 19.30 9.50 24.21
C TRP A 412 18.98 9.56 25.69
N THR A 413 18.06 10.44 26.07
CA THR A 413 17.66 10.63 27.47
C THR A 413 16.53 9.70 27.88
N PHE A 414 15.48 9.60 27.05
CA PHE A 414 14.31 8.77 27.36
C PHE A 414 13.60 8.25 26.10
N ILE A 415 12.79 7.22 26.31
CA ILE A 415 11.94 6.61 25.30
C ILE A 415 10.49 6.73 25.76
N MET A 416 9.60 7.05 24.83
CA MET A 416 8.16 7.02 25.02
C MET A 416 7.63 5.73 24.43
N LEU A 417 7.21 4.79 25.26
CA LEU A 417 6.57 3.56 24.85
C LEU A 417 5.11 3.86 24.51
N LEU A 418 4.73 3.66 23.26
CA LEU A 418 3.43 4.06 22.72
C LEU A 418 2.39 2.93 22.63
N ASP A 419 2.52 1.88 23.46
CA ASP A 419 1.56 0.75 23.44
C ASP A 419 0.12 1.18 23.74
N GLU A 420 -0.10 2.28 24.49
CA GLU A 420 -1.43 2.82 24.76
C GLU A 420 -2.00 3.61 23.57
N VAL A 421 -1.16 4.20 22.73
CA VAL A 421 -1.56 4.93 21.51
C VAL A 421 -1.91 3.92 20.43
N TYR A 422 -1.06 2.93 20.24
CA TYR A 422 -1.26 1.88 19.24
C TYR A 422 -2.02 0.71 19.85
N LYS A 423 -3.27 0.54 19.49
CA LYS A 423 -4.07 -0.62 19.95
C LYS A 423 -3.73 -1.91 19.21
N GLU A 424 -3.10 -1.80 18.04
CA GLU A 424 -2.73 -2.90 17.16
C GLU A 424 -1.35 -2.65 16.57
N ASP A 425 -0.57 -3.70 16.40
CA ASP A 425 0.78 -3.61 15.84
C ASP A 425 0.77 -3.50 14.30
N GLY A 426 -0.23 -4.08 13.64
CA GLY A 426 -0.33 -4.08 12.18
C GLY A 426 0.59 -5.08 11.51
N ASN A 427 0.86 -4.87 10.24
CA ASN A 427 1.66 -5.77 9.41
C ASN A 427 3.11 -5.31 9.36
N TYR A 428 3.88 -5.59 10.41
CA TYR A 428 5.32 -5.43 10.32
C TYR A 428 5.86 -6.34 9.23
N THR A 429 6.58 -5.76 8.32
CA THR A 429 7.42 -6.55 7.45
C THR A 429 8.76 -6.74 8.13
N ASP A 430 9.19 -7.98 8.30
CA ASP A 430 10.50 -8.40 8.82
C ASP A 430 11.70 -7.87 8.01
N MET A 431 11.54 -6.75 7.33
CA MET A 431 12.30 -6.59 6.13
C MET A 431 13.15 -5.41 6.04
N TRP A 432 13.40 -4.85 7.18
CA TRP A 432 14.19 -3.67 7.13
C TRP A 432 15.67 -3.95 7.17
N TYR A 433 16.04 -5.20 7.41
CA TYR A 433 17.42 -5.59 7.64
C TYR A 433 17.87 -6.78 6.83
#